data_e29abb203bf043e19b226ef7626ffac4
#
_entry.id   e29abb203bf043e19b226ef7626ffac4
#
_cell.length_a   1.000
_cell.length_b   1.000
_cell.length_c   1.000
_cell.angle_alpha   90.00
_cell.angle_beta   90.00
_cell.angle_gamma   90.00
#
_symmetry.space_group_name_H-M   'P 1'
#
loop_
_entity.id
_entity.type
_entity.pdbx_description
1 polymer ?
#
loop_
_entity_poly.entity_id
_entity_poly.type
_entity_poly.pdbx_seq_one_letter_code
_entity_poly.pdbx_strand_id
1 'polypeptide(L)'
;MGIAVKELLTLEYFKDYHVIAGKSGLHKEIQGTTLLEAPDALRWAKGKELVLSSGYVLAQEPDCLEEAFKSGSMQGTSAMMIKRGRYLDEIPQRLIDLFDQYEIPLISMPFSVPWMELMSQINTAVMNRTIRRFKVHSNNHLQVSDQSYKVQKINKILRAVEVEMKFPAFIYDLAEEKSYYSSPDFKRITESFGLSESDYWEPSMPYTKHTLCDYINMARIRLINPGNLEGPRVSWIIIPIVMEDIVQAYFVVMESREFIDYYDEFAIRIAFLTLQGVYEQIMIAENMGNIGFENFIHLALDYTEKDAKKLFYQANIQGISVNTAYQYIVFHQCNEGYNARNERNTFLEAFQQSKLGKIGKIAFLDENDGLILLEAEKIHNSIPWTKDTTTELLKEFQRYIGLKFADMRLEFGICQEEKTLLEVRECVKKCQKVLKMGSIIFPEKDIWEYEMLGPLTWIEIPENELKEMLRKYREMMEEEKNIELLKTLKIYLENNM
;
A
#
# COMPACT_ATOMS: atom_id res chain seq x y z
N MET A 1 24.88 -3.86 -7.69
CA MET A 1 23.85 -3.91 -8.75
C MET A 1 24.40 -3.29 -10.00
N GLY A 2 24.23 -3.91 -11.15
CA GLY A 2 24.78 -3.39 -12.39
C GLY A 2 24.32 -4.22 -13.59
N ILE A 3 24.73 -3.80 -14.77
CA ILE A 3 24.56 -4.54 -16.01
C ILE A 3 25.91 -5.12 -16.43
N ALA A 4 25.96 -6.39 -16.86
CA ALA A 4 27.20 -6.96 -17.36
C ALA A 4 27.64 -6.27 -18.67
N VAL A 5 28.95 -6.07 -18.86
CA VAL A 5 29.49 -5.44 -20.09
C VAL A 5 28.94 -6.16 -21.33
N LYS A 6 28.95 -7.49 -21.33
CA LYS A 6 28.39 -8.30 -22.43
C LYS A 6 26.92 -7.99 -22.69
N GLU A 7 26.11 -7.85 -21.63
CA GLU A 7 24.67 -7.55 -21.74
C GLU A 7 24.44 -6.14 -22.27
N LEU A 8 25.22 -5.14 -21.81
CA LEU A 8 25.15 -3.77 -22.31
C LEU A 8 25.41 -3.73 -23.83
N LEU A 9 26.43 -4.44 -24.31
CA LEU A 9 26.79 -4.47 -25.73
C LEU A 9 25.78 -5.22 -26.62
N THR A 10 24.82 -5.96 -26.07
CA THR A 10 23.72 -6.57 -26.84
C THR A 10 22.58 -5.62 -27.13
N LEU A 11 22.54 -4.45 -26.50
CA LEU A 11 21.49 -3.47 -26.72
C LEU A 11 21.69 -2.78 -28.08
N GLU A 12 20.58 -2.47 -28.78
CA GLU A 12 20.59 -1.90 -30.14
C GLU A 12 21.45 -0.62 -30.25
N TYR A 13 21.45 0.21 -29.24
CA TYR A 13 22.27 1.43 -29.19
C TYR A 13 23.76 1.16 -29.28
N PHE A 14 24.24 0.02 -28.79
CA PHE A 14 25.67 -0.34 -28.71
C PHE A 14 26.13 -1.26 -29.84
N LYS A 15 25.34 -1.48 -30.87
CA LYS A 15 25.67 -2.40 -31.97
C LYS A 15 26.95 -2.04 -32.75
N ASP A 16 27.27 -0.74 -32.82
CA ASP A 16 28.45 -0.22 -33.52
C ASP A 16 29.70 -0.11 -32.61
N TYR A 17 29.60 -0.65 -31.40
CA TYR A 17 30.70 -0.67 -30.43
C TYR A 17 31.46 -1.99 -30.50
N HIS A 18 32.78 -1.92 -30.58
CA HIS A 18 33.59 -3.10 -30.82
C HIS A 18 34.59 -3.32 -29.65
N VAL A 19 34.62 -4.56 -29.14
CA VAL A 19 35.61 -4.95 -28.09
C VAL A 19 36.94 -5.17 -28.78
N ILE A 20 37.94 -4.40 -28.39
CA ILE A 20 39.31 -4.44 -28.90
C ILE A 20 40.17 -5.41 -28.08
N ALA A 21 40.09 -5.34 -26.74
CA ALA A 21 40.91 -6.12 -25.81
C ALA A 21 40.07 -6.50 -24.57
N GLY A 22 40.59 -7.34 -23.69
CA GLY A 22 40.01 -7.70 -22.41
C GLY A 22 38.72 -8.51 -22.50
N LYS A 23 38.52 -9.34 -23.53
CA LYS A 23 37.29 -10.12 -23.74
C LYS A 23 36.91 -11.03 -22.59
N SER A 24 37.87 -11.54 -21.82
CA SER A 24 37.63 -12.36 -20.63
C SER A 24 36.86 -11.60 -19.54
N GLY A 25 37.00 -10.27 -19.47
CA GLY A 25 36.31 -9.39 -18.51
C GLY A 25 34.88 -8.98 -18.88
N LEU A 26 34.27 -9.47 -19.97
CA LEU A 26 32.92 -9.08 -20.41
C LEU A 26 31.81 -9.46 -19.43
N HIS A 27 32.09 -10.29 -18.44
CA HIS A 27 31.19 -10.66 -17.36
C HIS A 27 31.11 -9.61 -16.22
N LYS A 28 32.08 -8.65 -16.16
CA LYS A 28 32.12 -7.62 -15.14
C LYS A 28 30.88 -6.73 -15.18
N GLU A 29 30.39 -6.34 -14.01
CA GLU A 29 29.18 -5.51 -13.87
C GLU A 29 29.53 -4.02 -13.89
N ILE A 30 28.75 -3.24 -14.68
CA ILE A 30 28.79 -1.79 -14.74
C ILE A 30 27.69 -1.26 -13.83
N GLN A 31 28.06 -0.39 -12.87
CA GLN A 31 27.12 0.29 -11.97
C GLN A 31 27.01 1.78 -12.29
N GLY A 32 28.03 2.36 -12.90
CA GLY A 32 28.06 3.77 -13.26
C GLY A 32 29.12 4.08 -14.30
N THR A 33 29.32 5.36 -14.56
CA THR A 33 30.27 5.86 -15.55
C THR A 33 31.20 6.91 -14.96
N THR A 34 32.47 6.91 -15.38
CA THR A 34 33.48 7.93 -15.05
C THR A 34 34.13 8.43 -16.32
N LEU A 35 34.34 9.76 -16.41
CA LEU A 35 35.06 10.36 -17.53
C LEU A 35 36.55 10.45 -17.21
N LEU A 36 37.38 10.00 -18.13
CA LEU A 36 38.83 10.21 -18.08
C LEU A 36 39.16 11.59 -18.68
N GLU A 37 39.05 12.64 -17.84
CA GLU A 37 39.31 14.04 -18.20
C GLU A 37 40.74 14.50 -17.91
N ALA A 38 41.38 13.86 -16.92
CA ALA A 38 42.73 14.14 -16.48
C ALA A 38 43.47 12.83 -16.17
N PRO A 39 44.83 12.81 -16.19
CA PRO A 39 45.60 11.59 -15.95
C PRO A 39 45.36 10.92 -14.59
N ASP A 40 45.00 11.70 -13.57
CA ASP A 40 44.71 11.23 -12.23
C ASP A 40 43.24 10.92 -11.95
N ALA A 41 42.34 11.11 -12.93
CA ALA A 41 40.88 10.91 -12.76
C ALA A 41 40.53 9.51 -12.25
N LEU A 42 41.29 8.49 -12.62
CA LEU A 42 41.08 7.10 -12.19
C LEU A 42 41.33 6.85 -10.69
N ARG A 43 42.02 7.76 -9.98
CA ARG A 43 42.18 7.69 -8.52
C ARG A 43 40.87 7.91 -7.76
N TRP A 44 39.91 8.54 -8.40
CA TRP A 44 38.59 8.88 -7.84
C TRP A 44 37.50 7.85 -8.20
N ALA A 45 37.83 6.89 -9.07
CA ALA A 45 36.91 5.85 -9.47
C ALA A 45 36.58 4.94 -8.28
N LYS A 46 35.30 4.68 -8.06
CA LYS A 46 34.80 3.87 -6.92
C LYS A 46 34.73 2.36 -7.21
N GLY A 47 35.19 1.94 -8.37
CA GLY A 47 35.08 0.56 -8.83
C GLY A 47 33.70 0.27 -9.48
N LYS A 48 33.63 -0.80 -10.27
CA LYS A 48 32.47 -1.20 -11.07
C LYS A 48 31.96 -0.11 -12.00
N GLU A 49 32.82 0.79 -12.39
CA GLU A 49 32.49 1.89 -13.31
C GLU A 49 32.98 1.58 -14.73
N LEU A 50 32.24 2.11 -15.71
CA LEU A 50 32.65 2.15 -17.09
C LEU A 50 33.38 3.48 -17.34
N VAL A 51 34.68 3.40 -17.61
CA VAL A 51 35.52 4.57 -17.90
C VAL A 51 35.29 5.02 -19.34
N LEU A 52 34.96 6.29 -19.54
CA LEU A 52 34.74 6.91 -20.84
C LEU A 52 35.89 7.84 -21.20
N SER A 53 36.53 7.65 -22.36
CA SER A 53 37.67 8.45 -22.79
C SER A 53 37.47 9.01 -24.21
N SER A 54 37.80 10.27 -24.42
CA SER A 54 37.92 10.86 -25.75
C SER A 54 39.22 10.48 -26.48
N GLY A 55 40.17 9.84 -25.75
CA GLY A 55 41.53 9.62 -26.22
C GLY A 55 42.46 10.82 -26.00
N TYR A 56 41.95 11.98 -25.59
CA TYR A 56 42.76 13.20 -25.42
C TYR A 56 43.87 13.03 -24.36
N VAL A 57 43.51 12.54 -23.18
CA VAL A 57 44.48 12.33 -22.09
C VAL A 57 45.58 11.35 -22.54
N LEU A 58 45.21 10.28 -23.22
CA LEU A 58 46.16 9.28 -23.74
C LEU A 58 47.10 9.84 -24.82
N ALA A 59 46.60 10.80 -25.63
CA ALA A 59 47.42 11.46 -26.64
C ALA A 59 48.44 12.44 -26.02
N GLN A 60 48.10 13.05 -24.87
CA GLN A 60 49.00 13.98 -24.16
C GLN A 60 49.98 13.25 -23.22
N GLU A 61 49.49 12.26 -22.50
CA GLU A 61 50.25 11.45 -21.55
C GLU A 61 50.05 9.95 -21.86
N PRO A 62 50.81 9.38 -22.83
CA PRO A 62 50.62 8.01 -23.25
C PRO A 62 50.84 6.95 -22.16
N ASP A 63 51.60 7.26 -21.13
CA ASP A 63 51.95 6.36 -20.05
C ASP A 63 50.95 6.39 -18.87
N CYS A 64 50.01 7.32 -18.87
CA CYS A 64 49.08 7.50 -17.74
C CYS A 64 48.24 6.24 -17.42
N LEU A 65 47.81 5.47 -18.43
CA LEU A 65 47.10 4.20 -18.19
C LEU A 65 48.02 3.11 -17.65
N GLU A 66 49.25 3.04 -18.14
CA GLU A 66 50.22 2.08 -17.63
C GLU A 66 50.55 2.33 -16.15
N GLU A 67 50.66 3.60 -15.78
CA GLU A 67 50.79 3.99 -14.37
C GLU A 67 49.56 3.67 -13.56
N ALA A 68 48.36 3.87 -14.10
CA ALA A 68 47.12 3.53 -13.45
C ALA A 68 46.95 1.99 -13.25
N PHE A 69 47.42 1.18 -14.18
CA PHE A 69 47.48 -0.27 -14.01
C PHE A 69 48.51 -0.68 -12.96
N LYS A 70 49.70 -0.11 -12.95
CA LYS A 70 50.77 -0.39 -11.98
C LYS A 70 50.40 0.05 -10.56
N SER A 71 49.74 1.20 -10.40
CA SER A 71 49.28 1.74 -9.11
C SER A 71 48.03 1.02 -8.57
N GLY A 72 47.38 0.20 -9.38
CA GLY A 72 46.12 -0.46 -9.02
C GLY A 72 44.90 0.43 -9.15
N SER A 73 44.99 1.66 -9.67
CA SER A 73 43.88 2.57 -9.84
C SER A 73 42.84 2.05 -10.88
N MET A 74 43.26 1.15 -11.78
CA MET A 74 42.38 0.44 -12.69
C MET A 74 41.70 -0.80 -12.08
N GLN A 75 42.12 -1.24 -10.88
CA GLN A 75 41.49 -2.36 -10.20
C GLN A 75 40.02 -1.99 -9.88
N GLY A 76 39.12 -2.87 -10.24
CA GLY A 76 37.68 -2.61 -10.04
C GLY A 76 36.98 -1.90 -11.19
N THR A 77 37.69 -1.34 -12.15
CA THR A 77 37.10 -0.84 -13.41
C THR A 77 36.43 -1.99 -14.17
N SER A 78 35.19 -1.77 -14.59
CA SER A 78 34.41 -2.80 -15.29
C SER A 78 34.77 -2.90 -16.78
N ALA A 79 34.99 -1.76 -17.41
CA ALA A 79 35.40 -1.66 -18.80
C ALA A 79 35.88 -0.23 -19.10
N MET A 80 36.50 -0.03 -20.25
CA MET A 80 36.80 1.29 -20.78
C MET A 80 36.26 1.44 -22.20
N MET A 81 35.57 2.56 -22.48
CA MET A 81 35.15 2.95 -23.84
C MET A 81 35.98 4.12 -24.32
N ILE A 82 36.48 4.02 -25.55
CA ILE A 82 37.35 5.04 -26.13
C ILE A 82 36.84 5.47 -27.52
N LYS A 83 36.81 6.79 -27.74
CA LYS A 83 36.56 7.40 -29.06
C LYS A 83 37.81 7.33 -29.89
N ARG A 84 37.70 6.78 -31.12
CA ARG A 84 38.81 6.80 -32.07
C ARG A 84 38.53 7.85 -33.19
N GLY A 85 39.62 8.35 -33.79
CA GLY A 85 39.54 9.19 -34.99
C GLY A 85 39.65 10.71 -34.73
N ARG A 86 39.90 11.17 -33.50
CA ARG A 86 40.16 12.60 -33.26
C ARG A 86 41.52 12.86 -32.58
N TYR A 87 41.82 12.17 -31.49
CA TYR A 87 43.05 12.34 -30.72
C TYR A 87 43.89 11.07 -30.78
N LEU A 88 43.28 9.95 -31.09
CA LEU A 88 43.93 8.66 -31.17
C LEU A 88 43.40 7.90 -32.38
N ASP A 89 44.19 7.76 -33.44
CA ASP A 89 43.77 7.02 -34.63
C ASP A 89 43.91 5.52 -34.42
N GLU A 90 45.01 5.09 -33.77
CA GLU A 90 45.27 3.70 -33.41
C GLU A 90 45.58 3.58 -31.93
N ILE A 91 45.12 2.49 -31.34
CA ILE A 91 45.44 2.19 -29.93
C ILE A 91 46.77 1.42 -29.91
N PRO A 92 47.78 1.90 -29.14
CA PRO A 92 49.07 1.23 -29.06
C PRO A 92 48.94 -0.23 -28.58
N GLN A 93 49.64 -1.16 -29.24
CA GLN A 93 49.60 -2.57 -28.90
C GLN A 93 49.89 -2.84 -27.44
N ARG A 94 50.83 -2.08 -26.86
CA ARG A 94 51.15 -2.14 -25.42
C ARG A 94 49.94 -1.95 -24.51
N LEU A 95 49.03 -1.04 -24.87
CA LEU A 95 47.81 -0.86 -24.11
C LEU A 95 46.82 -2.02 -24.29
N ILE A 96 46.71 -2.55 -25.50
CA ILE A 96 45.90 -3.74 -25.78
C ILE A 96 46.35 -4.88 -24.89
N ASP A 97 47.65 -5.15 -24.83
CA ASP A 97 48.22 -6.21 -24.02
C ASP A 97 47.95 -6.03 -22.51
N LEU A 98 47.96 -4.77 -22.02
CA LEU A 98 47.60 -4.47 -20.61
C LEU A 98 46.13 -4.76 -20.33
N PHE A 99 45.20 -4.33 -21.18
CA PHE A 99 43.79 -4.60 -21.03
C PHE A 99 43.49 -6.10 -21.06
N ASP A 100 44.14 -6.85 -21.91
CA ASP A 100 44.04 -8.32 -21.94
C ASP A 100 44.63 -8.96 -20.67
N GLN A 101 45.78 -8.52 -20.22
CA GLN A 101 46.44 -9.01 -19.00
C GLN A 101 45.59 -8.81 -17.75
N TYR A 102 44.98 -7.64 -17.60
CA TYR A 102 44.14 -7.30 -16.44
C TYR A 102 42.68 -7.65 -16.62
N GLU A 103 42.30 -8.30 -17.73
CA GLU A 103 40.94 -8.73 -18.03
C GLU A 103 39.90 -7.58 -17.95
N ILE A 104 40.29 -6.38 -18.42
CA ILE A 104 39.42 -5.22 -18.48
C ILE A 104 39.00 -4.98 -19.94
N PRO A 105 37.72 -5.07 -20.31
CA PRO A 105 37.28 -4.83 -21.68
C PRO A 105 37.60 -3.40 -22.15
N LEU A 106 38.32 -3.30 -23.25
CA LEU A 106 38.54 -2.06 -23.98
C LEU A 106 37.65 -2.04 -25.20
N ILE A 107 36.81 -1.03 -25.28
CA ILE A 107 35.73 -0.94 -26.27
C ILE A 107 35.93 0.32 -27.12
N SER A 108 36.00 0.15 -28.43
CA SER A 108 35.96 1.24 -29.39
C SER A 108 34.54 1.73 -29.59
N MET A 109 34.35 3.04 -29.57
CA MET A 109 33.05 3.67 -29.80
C MET A 109 33.12 4.71 -30.94
N PRO A 110 32.00 4.99 -31.64
CA PRO A 110 31.92 6.04 -32.64
C PRO A 110 32.26 7.41 -32.07
N PHE A 111 33.03 8.19 -32.83
CA PHE A 111 33.42 9.53 -32.37
C PHE A 111 32.25 10.50 -32.22
N SER A 112 31.24 10.39 -33.09
CA SER A 112 30.10 11.31 -33.19
C SER A 112 29.15 11.25 -31.99
N VAL A 113 29.22 10.23 -31.14
CA VAL A 113 28.29 10.02 -30.02
C VAL A 113 28.54 11.07 -28.92
N PRO A 114 27.53 11.90 -28.55
CA PRO A 114 27.66 12.85 -27.45
C PRO A 114 27.78 12.14 -26.09
N TRP A 115 28.60 12.69 -25.18
CA TRP A 115 28.77 12.11 -23.84
C TRP A 115 27.49 12.00 -23.05
N MET A 116 26.68 13.05 -23.07
CA MET A 116 25.40 13.09 -22.34
C MET A 116 24.46 12.00 -22.80
N GLU A 117 24.38 11.76 -24.12
CA GLU A 117 23.55 10.71 -24.67
C GLU A 117 24.06 9.32 -24.26
N LEU A 118 25.37 9.06 -24.40
CA LEU A 118 25.97 7.81 -24.01
C LEU A 118 25.77 7.50 -22.53
N MET A 119 26.05 8.46 -21.66
CA MET A 119 25.87 8.30 -20.22
C MET A 119 24.40 8.05 -19.85
N SER A 120 23.46 8.75 -20.52
CA SER A 120 22.03 8.53 -20.35
C SER A 120 21.61 7.11 -20.74
N GLN A 121 22.11 6.59 -21.87
CA GLN A 121 21.81 5.23 -22.31
C GLN A 121 22.40 4.16 -21.36
N ILE A 122 23.61 4.34 -20.87
CA ILE A 122 24.22 3.44 -19.89
C ILE A 122 23.45 3.45 -18.57
N ASN A 123 23.13 4.64 -18.04
CA ASN A 123 22.39 4.77 -16.80
C ASN A 123 20.97 4.16 -16.93
N THR A 124 20.31 4.37 -18.06
CA THR A 124 19.00 3.76 -18.35
C THR A 124 19.12 2.23 -18.41
N ALA A 125 20.17 1.69 -19.00
CA ALA A 125 20.39 0.24 -19.05
C ALA A 125 20.61 -0.36 -17.66
N VAL A 126 21.44 0.29 -16.82
CA VAL A 126 21.67 -0.09 -15.41
C VAL A 126 20.34 -0.05 -14.62
N MET A 127 19.59 1.04 -14.78
CA MET A 127 18.30 1.23 -14.12
C MET A 127 17.27 0.17 -14.53
N ASN A 128 17.11 -0.07 -15.82
CA ASN A 128 16.20 -1.08 -16.33
C ASN A 128 16.58 -2.50 -15.85
N ARG A 129 17.88 -2.79 -15.75
CA ARG A 129 18.36 -4.08 -15.23
C ARG A 129 17.99 -4.23 -13.75
N THR A 130 18.20 -3.19 -12.95
CA THR A 130 17.84 -3.17 -11.53
C THR A 130 16.33 -3.37 -11.34
N ILE A 131 15.51 -2.63 -12.07
CA ILE A 131 14.03 -2.76 -12.04
C ILE A 131 13.60 -4.19 -12.43
N ARG A 132 14.20 -4.78 -13.47
CA ARG A 132 13.88 -6.16 -13.89
C ARG A 132 14.21 -7.17 -12.78
N ARG A 133 15.36 -7.05 -12.11
CA ARG A 133 15.74 -7.93 -11.00
C ARG A 133 14.74 -7.84 -9.86
N PHE A 134 14.37 -6.64 -9.43
CA PHE A 134 13.31 -6.47 -8.42
C PHE A 134 11.97 -7.06 -8.86
N LYS A 135 11.54 -6.83 -10.11
CA LYS A 135 10.30 -7.40 -10.64
C LYS A 135 10.33 -8.94 -10.70
N VAL A 136 11.43 -9.54 -11.10
CA VAL A 136 11.56 -11.01 -11.15
C VAL A 136 11.46 -11.59 -9.74
N HIS A 137 12.17 -11.02 -8.76
CA HIS A 137 12.09 -11.47 -7.38
C HIS A 137 10.72 -11.21 -6.74
N SER A 138 10.02 -10.15 -7.16
CA SER A 138 8.68 -9.83 -6.67
C SER A 138 7.55 -10.62 -7.35
N ASN A 139 7.75 -11.14 -8.57
CA ASN A 139 6.71 -11.81 -9.38
C ASN A 139 6.82 -13.34 -9.43
N ASN A 140 7.88 -13.94 -8.88
CA ASN A 140 7.94 -15.40 -8.77
C ASN A 140 6.71 -15.89 -8.01
N HIS A 141 5.98 -16.82 -8.64
CA HIS A 141 4.68 -17.35 -8.27
C HIS A 141 4.33 -17.20 -6.79
N LEU A 142 3.21 -16.51 -6.54
CA LEU A 142 2.57 -16.51 -5.22
C LEU A 142 2.26 -17.97 -4.92
N GLN A 143 3.00 -18.58 -4.01
CA GLN A 143 2.63 -19.89 -3.49
C GLN A 143 1.30 -19.73 -2.79
N VAL A 144 0.42 -20.69 -2.96
CA VAL A 144 -0.78 -20.81 -2.13
C VAL A 144 -0.28 -20.98 -0.69
N SER A 145 -0.26 -19.90 0.05
CA SER A 145 0.16 -19.86 1.46
C SER A 145 -0.89 -19.07 2.22
N ASP A 146 -1.04 -19.37 3.50
CA ASP A 146 -1.98 -18.68 4.40
C ASP A 146 -1.65 -17.19 4.63
N GLN A 147 -0.54 -16.70 4.03
CA GLN A 147 -0.14 -15.31 4.15
C GLN A 147 -0.83 -14.42 3.12
N SER A 148 -1.26 -13.23 3.56
CA SER A 148 -1.86 -12.23 2.68
C SER A 148 -0.93 -11.81 1.54
N TYR A 149 -1.51 -11.35 0.42
CA TYR A 149 -0.76 -10.83 -0.74
C TYR A 149 0.26 -9.75 -0.34
N LYS A 150 -0.12 -8.82 0.54
CA LYS A 150 0.72 -7.77 1.11
C LYS A 150 1.98 -8.34 1.74
N VAL A 151 1.83 -9.25 2.68
CA VAL A 151 2.93 -9.88 3.42
C VAL A 151 3.91 -10.59 2.49
N GLN A 152 3.39 -11.35 1.53
CA GLN A 152 4.23 -12.05 0.56
C GLN A 152 5.03 -11.09 -0.30
N LYS A 153 4.43 -10.00 -0.78
CA LYS A 153 5.09 -9.00 -1.62
C LYS A 153 6.16 -8.22 -0.83
N ILE A 154 5.85 -7.73 0.36
CA ILE A 154 6.80 -7.04 1.23
C ILE A 154 8.01 -7.93 1.51
N ASN A 155 7.79 -9.18 1.95
CA ASN A 155 8.89 -10.10 2.25
C ASN A 155 9.78 -10.40 1.04
N LYS A 156 9.19 -10.53 -0.16
CA LYS A 156 9.95 -10.74 -1.41
C LYS A 156 10.82 -9.53 -1.74
N ILE A 157 10.29 -8.32 -1.62
CA ILE A 157 11.03 -7.08 -1.90
C ILE A 157 12.17 -6.91 -0.89
N LEU A 158 11.92 -7.09 0.40
CA LEU A 158 12.95 -7.01 1.43
C LEU A 158 14.08 -8.00 1.19
N ARG A 159 13.76 -9.25 0.87
CA ARG A 159 14.77 -10.27 0.51
C ARG A 159 15.55 -9.88 -0.74
N ALA A 160 14.87 -9.31 -1.76
CA ALA A 160 15.54 -8.83 -2.96
C ALA A 160 16.53 -7.70 -2.64
N VAL A 161 16.18 -6.76 -1.76
CA VAL A 161 17.07 -5.70 -1.28
C VAL A 161 18.32 -6.31 -0.64
N GLU A 162 18.17 -7.22 0.31
CA GLU A 162 19.32 -7.82 1.00
C GLU A 162 20.19 -8.67 0.07
N VAL A 163 19.61 -9.48 -0.81
CA VAL A 163 20.35 -10.31 -1.77
C VAL A 163 21.15 -9.45 -2.74
N GLU A 164 20.54 -8.40 -3.27
CA GLU A 164 21.16 -7.55 -4.30
C GLU A 164 22.18 -6.56 -3.72
N MET A 165 21.90 -5.99 -2.54
CA MET A 165 22.69 -4.92 -1.94
C MET A 165 23.57 -5.41 -0.79
N LYS A 166 23.27 -6.59 -0.25
CA LYS A 166 23.92 -7.17 0.96
C LYS A 166 23.74 -6.34 2.24
N PHE A 167 22.71 -5.48 2.26
CA PHE A 167 22.29 -4.73 3.43
C PHE A 167 20.97 -5.27 3.94
N PRO A 168 20.86 -5.64 5.22
CA PRO A 168 19.61 -6.06 5.82
C PRO A 168 18.58 -4.93 5.80
N ALA A 169 17.34 -5.27 5.52
CA ALA A 169 16.24 -4.32 5.40
C ALA A 169 15.04 -4.70 6.26
N PHE A 170 14.24 -3.71 6.58
CA PHE A 170 13.12 -3.81 7.50
C PHE A 170 11.99 -2.88 7.07
N ILE A 171 10.75 -3.29 7.33
CA ILE A 171 9.57 -2.43 7.24
C ILE A 171 8.78 -2.54 8.53
N TYR A 172 8.38 -1.40 9.07
CA TYR A 172 7.35 -1.30 10.10
C TYR A 172 6.08 -0.75 9.49
N ASP A 173 5.03 -1.56 9.52
CA ASP A 173 3.70 -1.20 9.02
C ASP A 173 2.91 -0.61 10.18
N LEU A 174 2.55 0.67 10.07
CA LEU A 174 1.85 1.40 11.13
C LEU A 174 0.36 0.99 11.24
N ALA A 175 -0.27 0.64 10.12
CA ALA A 175 -1.69 0.28 10.11
C ALA A 175 -1.94 -1.10 10.77
N GLU A 176 -1.02 -2.05 10.57
CA GLU A 176 -1.12 -3.38 11.16
C GLU A 176 -0.29 -3.55 12.43
N GLU A 177 0.51 -2.56 12.82
CA GLU A 177 1.49 -2.61 13.92
C GLU A 177 2.41 -3.84 13.79
N LYS A 178 2.89 -4.10 12.57
CA LYS A 178 3.68 -5.29 12.24
C LYS A 178 5.04 -4.96 11.65
N SER A 179 6.00 -5.79 12.03
CA SER A 179 7.39 -5.72 11.61
C SER A 179 7.73 -6.82 10.61
N TYR A 180 8.32 -6.44 9.48
CA TYR A 180 8.79 -7.34 8.42
C TYR A 180 10.29 -7.20 8.24
N TYR A 181 11.00 -8.31 8.21
CA TYR A 181 12.47 -8.35 8.13
C TYR A 181 12.91 -9.08 6.87
N SER A 182 13.96 -8.60 6.21
CA SER A 182 14.59 -9.29 5.08
C SER A 182 15.21 -10.62 5.50
N SER A 183 15.86 -10.61 6.68
CA SER A 183 16.49 -11.79 7.31
C SER A 183 16.61 -11.61 8.82
N PRO A 184 16.99 -12.67 9.56
CA PRO A 184 17.33 -12.59 10.98
C PRO A 184 18.54 -11.69 11.28
N ASP A 185 19.40 -11.42 10.31
CA ASP A 185 20.60 -10.60 10.48
C ASP A 185 20.26 -9.16 10.89
N PHE A 186 19.13 -8.61 10.40
CA PHE A 186 18.67 -7.30 10.83
C PHE A 186 18.47 -7.24 12.35
N LYS A 187 17.72 -8.19 12.92
CA LYS A 187 17.48 -8.26 14.37
C LYS A 187 18.78 -8.44 15.15
N ARG A 188 19.65 -9.36 14.70
CA ARG A 188 20.91 -9.64 15.37
C ARG A 188 21.79 -8.39 15.46
N ILE A 189 21.85 -7.58 14.40
CA ILE A 189 22.62 -6.34 14.39
C ILE A 189 21.99 -5.34 15.36
N THR A 190 20.70 -5.10 15.28
CA THR A 190 20.02 -4.09 16.10
C THR A 190 19.99 -4.45 17.57
N GLU A 191 19.79 -5.71 17.93
CA GLU A 191 19.88 -6.20 19.31
C GLU A 191 21.28 -6.02 19.91
N SER A 192 22.34 -6.19 19.10
CA SER A 192 23.72 -5.96 19.56
C SER A 192 24.01 -4.51 19.97
N PHE A 193 23.19 -3.57 19.50
CA PHE A 193 23.26 -2.14 19.85
C PHE A 193 22.16 -1.68 20.81
N GLY A 194 21.31 -2.60 21.28
CA GLY A 194 20.21 -2.29 22.18
C GLY A 194 19.12 -1.41 21.59
N LEU A 195 18.92 -1.47 20.27
CA LEU A 195 17.89 -0.70 19.57
C LEU A 195 16.52 -1.39 19.68
N SER A 196 15.50 -0.61 20.02
CA SER A 196 14.09 -0.98 19.94
C SER A 196 13.50 -0.65 18.56
N GLU A 197 12.29 -1.13 18.24
CA GLU A 197 11.68 -0.86 16.93
C GLU A 197 11.46 0.64 16.69
N SER A 198 11.04 1.40 17.69
CA SER A 198 10.83 2.84 17.60
C SER A 198 12.12 3.64 17.30
N ASP A 199 13.27 3.12 17.73
CA ASP A 199 14.57 3.78 17.49
C ASP A 199 14.93 3.91 16.00
N TYR A 200 14.29 3.13 15.11
CA TYR A 200 14.60 3.23 13.69
C TYR A 200 14.09 4.51 13.03
N TRP A 201 13.00 5.10 13.53
CA TRP A 201 12.47 6.38 13.01
C TRP A 201 12.58 7.52 14.00
N GLU A 202 12.65 7.26 15.30
CA GLU A 202 12.82 8.23 16.37
C GLU A 202 13.79 7.68 17.45
N PRO A 203 15.11 7.77 17.19
CA PRO A 203 16.10 7.20 18.11
C PRO A 203 16.03 7.82 19.50
N SER A 204 16.02 6.97 20.53
CA SER A 204 16.13 7.37 21.95
C SER A 204 17.52 7.86 22.33
N MET A 205 18.55 7.44 21.57
CA MET A 205 19.95 7.84 21.75
C MET A 205 20.32 9.06 20.89
N PRO A 206 21.34 9.85 21.27
CA PRO A 206 21.79 10.98 20.46
C PRO A 206 22.18 10.54 19.04
N TYR A 207 21.69 11.24 18.03
CA TYR A 207 21.91 10.91 16.63
C TYR A 207 22.08 12.14 15.75
N THR A 208 22.62 11.93 14.55
CA THR A 208 22.59 12.90 13.46
C THR A 208 21.67 12.38 12.36
N LYS A 209 20.92 13.29 11.73
CA LYS A 209 20.07 12.99 10.58
C LYS A 209 20.56 13.80 9.39
N HIS A 210 20.86 13.11 8.29
CA HIS A 210 21.29 13.73 7.04
C HIS A 210 20.35 13.34 5.91
N THR A 211 19.68 14.34 5.33
CA THR A 211 18.78 14.14 4.20
C THR A 211 19.58 13.78 2.95
N LEU A 212 19.21 12.68 2.30
CA LEU A 212 19.80 12.20 1.05
C LEU A 212 18.95 12.54 -0.17
N CYS A 213 17.62 12.61 0.03
CA CYS A 213 16.68 12.93 -1.04
C CYS A 213 15.40 13.53 -0.44
N ASP A 214 15.13 14.81 -0.73
CA ASP A 214 14.03 15.56 -0.14
C ASP A 214 12.65 15.05 -0.60
N TYR A 215 12.47 14.81 -1.89
CA TYR A 215 11.14 14.47 -2.45
C TYR A 215 10.60 13.10 -2.07
N ILE A 216 11.44 12.21 -1.50
CA ILE A 216 10.99 10.94 -0.90
C ILE A 216 11.28 10.86 0.60
N ASN A 217 11.66 11.97 1.23
CA ASN A 217 12.04 12.03 2.65
C ASN A 217 13.08 10.99 3.07
N MET A 218 13.99 10.61 2.13
CA MET A 218 15.05 9.65 2.38
C MET A 218 16.14 10.29 3.22
N ALA A 219 16.44 9.70 4.37
CA ALA A 219 17.45 10.23 5.28
C ALA A 219 18.36 9.13 5.82
N ARG A 220 19.61 9.49 6.08
CA ARG A 220 20.56 8.66 6.85
C ARG A 220 20.55 9.09 8.31
N ILE A 221 20.30 8.15 9.19
CA ILE A 221 20.41 8.32 10.64
C ILE A 221 21.72 7.67 11.08
N ARG A 222 22.50 8.37 11.90
CA ARG A 222 23.73 7.86 12.51
C ARG A 222 23.70 8.15 13.99
N LEU A 223 23.88 7.10 14.80
CA LEU A 223 23.99 7.24 16.24
C LEU A 223 25.33 7.89 16.61
N ILE A 224 25.29 8.79 17.58
CA ILE A 224 26.47 9.39 18.19
C ILE A 224 26.75 8.59 19.46
N ASN A 225 27.93 7.97 19.54
CA ASN A 225 28.34 7.23 20.72
C ASN A 225 29.06 8.20 21.69
N PRO A 226 28.39 8.70 22.75
CA PRO A 226 29.01 9.64 23.69
C PRO A 226 30.05 8.89 24.55
N GLY A 227 31.29 8.97 24.21
CA GLY A 227 32.41 8.46 25.04
C GLY A 227 33.33 7.43 24.40
N ASN A 228 33.08 6.97 23.19
CA ASN A 228 33.95 6.05 22.48
C ASN A 228 34.07 6.42 21.00
N LEU A 229 35.10 7.20 20.66
CA LEU A 229 35.41 7.60 19.28
C LEU A 229 35.81 6.43 18.36
N GLU A 230 36.15 5.27 18.93
CA GLU A 230 36.57 4.07 18.22
C GLU A 230 35.53 2.95 18.20
N GLY A 231 34.37 3.16 18.83
CA GLY A 231 33.28 2.17 18.85
C GLY A 231 32.63 1.96 17.47
N PRO A 232 31.97 0.81 17.25
CA PRO A 232 31.30 0.51 16.01
C PRO A 232 30.22 1.58 15.74
N ARG A 233 30.32 2.22 14.58
CA ARG A 233 29.34 3.23 14.16
C ARG A 233 28.10 2.54 13.60
N VAL A 234 26.94 2.87 14.14
CA VAL A 234 25.64 2.35 13.65
C VAL A 234 24.96 3.44 12.87
N SER A 235 24.61 3.11 11.65
CA SER A 235 23.84 3.99 10.78
C SER A 235 22.87 3.18 9.91
N TRP A 236 21.81 3.84 9.50
CA TRP A 236 20.83 3.25 8.59
C TRP A 236 20.17 4.33 7.74
N ILE A 237 19.57 3.90 6.63
CA ILE A 237 18.73 4.75 5.81
C ILE A 237 17.28 4.49 6.16
N ILE A 238 16.51 5.54 6.31
CA ILE A 238 15.06 5.50 6.55
C ILE A 238 14.32 6.26 5.46
N ILE A 239 13.21 5.68 5.01
CA ILE A 239 12.27 6.30 4.07
C ILE A 239 10.84 6.03 4.56
N PRO A 240 10.06 7.07 4.90
CA PRO A 240 8.65 6.90 5.21
C PRO A 240 7.88 6.60 3.91
N ILE A 241 6.99 5.62 3.95
CA ILE A 241 6.03 5.33 2.89
C ILE A 241 4.77 6.14 3.20
N VAL A 242 4.53 7.18 2.41
CA VAL A 242 3.43 8.14 2.63
C VAL A 242 2.35 7.94 1.57
N MET A 243 1.08 7.87 1.99
CA MET A 243 -0.10 7.85 1.14
C MET A 243 -1.07 8.93 1.63
N GLU A 244 -1.56 9.78 0.75
CA GLU A 244 -2.50 10.85 1.08
C GLU A 244 -2.05 11.68 2.32
N ASP A 245 -0.76 12.05 2.36
CA ASP A 245 -0.09 12.78 3.45
C ASP A 245 0.00 12.03 4.81
N ILE A 246 -0.38 10.76 4.85
CA ILE A 246 -0.30 9.91 6.04
C ILE A 246 0.82 8.87 5.87
N VAL A 247 1.70 8.77 6.87
CA VAL A 247 2.74 7.73 6.90
C VAL A 247 2.08 6.38 7.16
N GLN A 248 2.21 5.45 6.21
CA GLN A 248 1.69 4.09 6.31
C GLN A 248 2.72 3.11 6.88
N ALA A 249 3.99 3.32 6.55
CA ALA A 249 5.07 2.45 6.99
C ALA A 249 6.41 3.17 6.97
N TYR A 250 7.39 2.59 7.67
CA TYR A 250 8.80 3.00 7.59
C TYR A 250 9.63 1.91 6.95
N PHE A 251 10.30 2.23 5.84
CA PHE A 251 11.28 1.36 5.19
C PHE A 251 12.67 1.74 5.66
N VAL A 252 13.40 0.76 6.21
CA VAL A 252 14.72 0.95 6.85
C VAL A 252 15.74 0.00 6.22
N VAL A 253 16.93 0.49 5.90
CA VAL A 253 18.06 -0.30 5.38
C VAL A 253 19.27 -0.06 6.27
N MET A 254 19.79 -1.12 6.91
CA MET A 254 20.86 -1.04 7.89
C MET A 254 22.24 -1.05 7.20
N GLU A 255 23.08 -0.07 7.52
CA GLU A 255 24.49 -0.02 7.07
C GLU A 255 25.35 -0.95 7.96
N SER A 256 25.42 -2.24 7.62
CA SER A 256 25.98 -3.27 8.49
C SER A 256 27.47 -3.56 8.30
N ARG A 257 28.05 -3.25 7.15
CA ARG A 257 29.42 -3.59 6.80
C ARG A 257 30.22 -2.44 6.22
N GLU A 258 29.61 -1.74 5.28
CA GLU A 258 30.17 -0.59 4.57
C GLU A 258 29.11 0.51 4.53
N PHE A 259 29.52 1.74 4.24
CA PHE A 259 28.53 2.81 3.99
C PHE A 259 27.84 2.56 2.65
N ILE A 260 26.55 2.73 2.64
CA ILE A 260 25.75 2.74 1.43
C ILE A 260 26.26 3.86 0.52
N ASP A 261 26.71 3.49 -0.67
CA ASP A 261 27.23 4.41 -1.67
C ASP A 261 26.09 5.00 -2.54
N TYR A 262 26.45 5.86 -3.48
CA TYR A 262 25.49 6.51 -4.38
C TYR A 262 24.68 5.50 -5.23
N TYR A 263 25.30 4.41 -5.65
CA TYR A 263 24.64 3.39 -6.48
C TYR A 263 23.69 2.55 -5.63
N ASP A 264 24.05 2.28 -4.39
CA ASP A 264 23.18 1.61 -3.42
C ASP A 264 21.99 2.50 -3.03
N GLU A 265 22.20 3.82 -2.84
CA GLU A 265 21.13 4.78 -2.61
C GLU A 265 20.11 4.78 -3.76
N PHE A 266 20.60 4.71 -4.99
CA PHE A 266 19.73 4.60 -6.16
C PHE A 266 18.88 3.31 -6.15
N ALA A 267 19.50 2.19 -5.79
CA ALA A 267 18.80 0.91 -5.67
C ALA A 267 17.75 0.91 -4.54
N ILE A 268 18.06 1.56 -3.41
CA ILE A 268 17.09 1.76 -2.32
C ILE A 268 15.89 2.59 -2.79
N ARG A 269 16.10 3.63 -3.60
CA ARG A 269 15.00 4.41 -4.19
C ARG A 269 14.10 3.56 -5.08
N ILE A 270 14.67 2.67 -5.89
CA ILE A 270 13.87 1.73 -6.71
C ILE A 270 13.09 0.75 -5.83
N ALA A 271 13.71 0.21 -4.78
CA ALA A 271 13.03 -0.66 -3.83
C ALA A 271 11.88 0.07 -3.14
N PHE A 272 12.10 1.31 -2.70
CA PHE A 272 11.08 2.17 -2.13
C PHE A 272 9.89 2.40 -3.09
N LEU A 273 10.16 2.80 -4.35
CA LEU A 273 9.09 3.00 -5.34
C LEU A 273 8.30 1.72 -5.61
N THR A 274 8.98 0.56 -5.56
CA THR A 274 8.30 -0.74 -5.70
C THR A 274 7.40 -1.03 -4.50
N LEU A 275 7.88 -0.74 -3.28
CA LEU A 275 7.10 -0.87 -2.04
C LEU A 275 5.92 0.09 -2.02
N GLN A 276 6.15 1.36 -2.37
CA GLN A 276 5.09 2.36 -2.50
C GLN A 276 3.98 1.87 -3.44
N GLY A 277 4.34 1.35 -4.61
CA GLY A 277 3.36 0.75 -5.53
C GLY A 277 2.59 -0.43 -4.94
N VAL A 278 3.18 -1.22 -4.02
CA VAL A 278 2.46 -2.29 -3.31
C VAL A 278 1.43 -1.69 -2.36
N TYR A 279 1.78 -0.66 -1.59
CA TYR A 279 0.84 0.02 -0.69
C TYR A 279 -0.29 0.72 -1.47
N GLU A 280 0.03 1.39 -2.58
CA GLU A 280 -0.97 1.98 -3.49
C GLU A 280 -1.95 0.92 -4.03
N GLN A 281 -1.44 -0.23 -4.50
CA GLN A 281 -2.29 -1.32 -4.99
C GLN A 281 -3.20 -1.89 -3.90
N ILE A 282 -2.72 -1.99 -2.65
CA ILE A 282 -3.51 -2.47 -1.53
C ILE A 282 -4.62 -1.46 -1.21
N MET A 283 -4.28 -0.18 -1.11
CA MET A 283 -5.25 0.89 -0.86
C MET A 283 -6.33 0.93 -1.96
N ILE A 284 -5.93 0.82 -3.24
CA ILE A 284 -6.87 0.73 -4.36
C ILE A 284 -7.74 -0.54 -4.24
N ALA A 285 -7.16 -1.69 -3.89
CA ALA A 285 -7.89 -2.94 -3.75
C ALA A 285 -8.88 -2.89 -2.57
N GLU A 286 -8.52 -2.27 -1.47
CA GLU A 286 -9.42 -2.05 -0.32
C GLU A 286 -10.57 -1.12 -0.71
N ASN A 287 -10.29 -0.01 -1.38
CA ASN A 287 -11.30 0.89 -1.91
C ASN A 287 -12.19 0.21 -2.97
N MET A 288 -11.59 -0.55 -3.91
CA MET A 288 -12.34 -1.33 -4.91
C MET A 288 -13.10 -2.50 -4.27
N GLY A 289 -12.61 -3.09 -3.19
CA GLY A 289 -13.31 -4.12 -2.44
C GLY A 289 -14.66 -3.62 -1.91
N ASN A 290 -14.71 -2.41 -1.38
CA ASN A 290 -15.93 -1.77 -0.92
C ASN A 290 -16.86 -1.42 -2.09
N ILE A 291 -16.33 -0.86 -3.19
CA ILE A 291 -17.12 -0.62 -4.42
C ILE A 291 -17.58 -1.94 -5.03
N GLY A 292 -16.73 -2.97 -5.03
CA GLY A 292 -17.09 -4.30 -5.50
C GLY A 292 -18.20 -4.92 -4.68
N PHE A 293 -18.20 -4.71 -3.36
CA PHE A 293 -19.28 -5.17 -2.48
C PHE A 293 -20.58 -4.41 -2.74
N GLU A 294 -20.56 -3.11 -2.95
CA GLU A 294 -21.77 -2.34 -3.31
C GLU A 294 -22.35 -2.80 -4.65
N ASN A 295 -21.51 -2.95 -5.68
CA ASN A 295 -21.94 -3.47 -6.98
C ASN A 295 -22.53 -4.88 -6.85
N PHE A 296 -21.96 -5.72 -5.98
CA PHE A 296 -22.52 -7.02 -5.67
C PHE A 296 -23.89 -6.93 -4.99
N ILE A 297 -24.07 -6.02 -4.01
CA ILE A 297 -25.37 -5.81 -3.35
C ILE A 297 -26.42 -5.30 -4.36
N HIS A 298 -26.08 -4.37 -5.23
CA HIS A 298 -26.99 -3.93 -6.29
C HIS A 298 -27.39 -5.09 -7.21
N LEU A 299 -26.42 -5.93 -7.62
CA LEU A 299 -26.71 -7.13 -8.39
C LEU A 299 -27.64 -8.10 -7.63
N ALA A 300 -27.43 -8.26 -6.31
CA ALA A 300 -28.25 -9.13 -5.47
C ALA A 300 -29.67 -8.59 -5.28
N LEU A 301 -29.85 -7.27 -5.21
CA LEU A 301 -31.16 -6.61 -5.15
C LEU A 301 -31.96 -6.77 -6.44
N ASP A 302 -31.26 -6.77 -7.59
CA ASP A 302 -31.88 -6.96 -8.92
C ASP A 302 -31.92 -8.44 -9.36
N TYR A 303 -31.50 -9.34 -8.47
CA TYR A 303 -31.38 -10.77 -8.76
C TYR A 303 -32.66 -11.40 -9.29
N THR A 304 -32.49 -12.21 -10.33
CA THR A 304 -33.48 -13.13 -10.86
C THR A 304 -32.87 -14.55 -10.88
N GLU A 305 -33.71 -15.60 -10.84
CA GLU A 305 -33.23 -16.98 -10.85
C GLU A 305 -32.27 -17.32 -12.02
N LYS A 306 -32.37 -16.57 -13.13
CA LYS A 306 -31.50 -16.72 -14.30
C LYS A 306 -30.05 -16.30 -14.03
N ASP A 307 -29.83 -15.42 -13.04
CA ASP A 307 -28.55 -14.82 -12.73
C ASP A 307 -27.80 -15.54 -11.59
N ALA A 308 -28.33 -16.67 -11.09
CA ALA A 308 -27.80 -17.39 -9.93
C ALA A 308 -26.29 -17.66 -10.02
N LYS A 309 -25.80 -18.17 -11.16
CA LYS A 309 -24.36 -18.45 -11.35
C LYS A 309 -23.49 -17.20 -11.21
N LYS A 310 -23.95 -16.07 -11.73
CA LYS A 310 -23.26 -14.79 -11.66
C LYS A 310 -23.23 -14.25 -10.22
N LEU A 311 -24.34 -14.38 -9.50
CA LEU A 311 -24.43 -13.98 -8.09
C LEU A 311 -23.45 -14.80 -7.22
N PHE A 312 -23.45 -16.14 -7.37
CA PHE A 312 -22.55 -17.03 -6.62
C PHE A 312 -21.08 -16.72 -6.93
N TYR A 313 -20.74 -16.49 -8.20
CA TYR A 313 -19.36 -16.13 -8.60
C TYR A 313 -18.91 -14.81 -7.98
N GLN A 314 -19.76 -13.77 -8.04
CA GLN A 314 -19.45 -12.46 -7.46
C GLN A 314 -19.37 -12.52 -5.94
N ALA A 315 -20.26 -13.26 -5.27
CA ALA A 315 -20.20 -13.48 -3.83
C ALA A 315 -18.86 -14.10 -3.40
N ASN A 316 -18.38 -15.12 -4.11
CA ASN A 316 -17.08 -15.74 -3.84
C ASN A 316 -15.91 -14.75 -4.00
N ILE A 317 -15.92 -13.89 -5.02
CA ILE A 317 -14.90 -12.84 -5.19
C ILE A 317 -14.89 -11.89 -3.98
N GLN A 318 -16.07 -11.57 -3.44
CA GLN A 318 -16.21 -10.68 -2.27
C GLN A 318 -15.97 -11.40 -0.93
N GLY A 319 -15.65 -12.69 -0.96
CA GLY A 319 -15.48 -13.51 0.26
C GLY A 319 -16.76 -13.65 1.08
N ILE A 320 -17.93 -13.69 0.41
CA ILE A 320 -19.24 -13.75 1.03
C ILE A 320 -19.91 -15.07 0.64
N SER A 321 -20.49 -15.76 1.62
CA SER A 321 -21.27 -16.97 1.36
C SER A 321 -22.73 -16.62 1.07
N VAL A 322 -23.25 -17.07 -0.06
CA VAL A 322 -24.67 -16.85 -0.43
C VAL A 322 -25.61 -17.63 0.47
N ASN A 323 -25.14 -18.75 1.01
CA ASN A 323 -25.96 -19.68 1.83
C ASN A 323 -25.88 -19.41 3.35
N THR A 324 -24.98 -18.51 3.77
CA THR A 324 -24.90 -18.09 5.18
C THR A 324 -26.05 -17.14 5.50
N ALA A 325 -26.57 -17.23 6.73
CA ALA A 325 -27.61 -16.32 7.22
C ALA A 325 -26.99 -14.98 7.66
N TYR A 326 -27.68 -13.90 7.30
CA TYR A 326 -27.30 -12.52 7.61
C TYR A 326 -28.46 -11.79 8.25
N GLN A 327 -28.16 -10.86 9.17
CA GLN A 327 -29.08 -9.84 9.64
C GLN A 327 -28.93 -8.59 8.75
N TYR A 328 -30.04 -7.99 8.36
CA TYR A 328 -30.11 -6.84 7.46
C TYR A 328 -30.54 -5.60 8.20
N ILE A 329 -29.77 -4.51 8.01
CA ILE A 329 -30.04 -3.21 8.62
C ILE A 329 -29.87 -2.16 7.53
N VAL A 330 -30.88 -1.35 7.29
CA VAL A 330 -30.80 -0.18 6.41
C VAL A 330 -30.68 1.07 7.28
N PHE A 331 -29.73 1.93 6.96
CA PHE A 331 -29.62 3.25 7.58
C PHE A 331 -29.99 4.35 6.59
N HIS A 332 -30.55 5.42 7.12
CA HIS A 332 -30.88 6.65 6.39
C HIS A 332 -30.20 7.85 7.06
N GLN A 333 -29.60 8.71 6.25
CA GLN A 333 -29.01 9.97 6.70
C GLN A 333 -30.04 11.08 6.52
N CYS A 334 -30.39 11.75 7.65
CA CYS A 334 -31.56 12.64 7.72
C CYS A 334 -31.27 14.12 7.46
N ASN A 335 -30.02 14.56 7.50
CA ASN A 335 -29.68 15.98 7.44
C ASN A 335 -29.61 16.50 6.01
N GLU A 336 -30.26 17.61 5.73
CA GLU A 336 -30.12 18.34 4.46
C GLU A 336 -28.67 18.88 4.35
N GLY A 337 -28.07 18.75 3.15
CA GLY A 337 -26.73 19.25 2.86
C GLY A 337 -25.59 18.24 3.05
N TYR A 338 -25.85 17.09 3.65
CA TYR A 338 -24.94 15.96 3.69
C TYR A 338 -25.39 14.86 2.73
N ASN A 339 -24.43 14.17 2.11
CA ASN A 339 -24.69 13.03 1.26
C ASN A 339 -23.81 11.88 1.78
N ALA A 340 -24.44 10.83 2.31
CA ALA A 340 -23.72 9.70 2.89
C ALA A 340 -22.76 9.03 1.90
N ARG A 341 -23.13 9.02 0.62
CA ARG A 341 -22.28 8.44 -0.43
C ARG A 341 -21.05 9.30 -0.74
N ASN A 342 -21.16 10.63 -0.66
CA ASN A 342 -20.01 11.53 -0.83
C ASN A 342 -19.04 11.42 0.34
N GLU A 343 -19.56 11.20 1.56
CA GLU A 343 -18.76 11.02 2.79
C GLU A 343 -18.42 9.55 3.06
N ARG A 344 -18.47 8.73 2.02
CA ARG A 344 -18.30 7.28 2.06
C ARG A 344 -17.09 6.83 2.88
N ASN A 345 -15.92 7.43 2.66
CA ASN A 345 -14.71 7.02 3.35
C ASN A 345 -14.82 7.20 4.86
N THR A 346 -15.44 8.29 5.31
CA THR A 346 -15.68 8.55 6.72
C THR A 346 -16.63 7.53 7.34
N PHE A 347 -17.70 7.14 6.61
CA PHE A 347 -18.61 6.08 7.05
C PHE A 347 -17.89 4.73 7.14
N LEU A 348 -17.06 4.38 6.15
CA LEU A 348 -16.29 3.14 6.15
C LEU A 348 -15.29 3.10 7.31
N GLU A 349 -14.58 4.18 7.57
CA GLU A 349 -13.66 4.27 8.71
C GLU A 349 -14.39 4.12 10.04
N ALA A 350 -15.50 4.84 10.23
CA ALA A 350 -16.32 4.73 11.44
C ALA A 350 -16.87 3.31 11.64
N PHE A 351 -17.29 2.67 10.54
CA PHE A 351 -17.74 1.29 10.56
C PHE A 351 -16.64 0.31 10.95
N GLN A 352 -15.45 0.46 10.39
CA GLN A 352 -14.28 -0.38 10.71
C GLN A 352 -13.79 -0.18 12.15
N GLN A 353 -13.85 1.05 12.68
CA GLN A 353 -13.49 1.36 14.06
C GLN A 353 -14.52 0.82 15.07
N SER A 354 -15.77 0.67 14.67
CA SER A 354 -16.82 0.08 15.50
C SER A 354 -16.71 -1.45 15.54
N LYS A 355 -17.37 -2.08 16.51
CA LYS A 355 -17.46 -3.55 16.56
C LYS A 355 -18.18 -4.15 15.35
N LEU A 356 -19.03 -3.37 14.66
CA LEU A 356 -19.73 -3.79 13.45
C LEU A 356 -18.77 -4.19 12.33
N GLY A 357 -17.64 -3.49 12.17
CA GLY A 357 -16.64 -3.79 11.16
C GLY A 357 -16.01 -5.17 11.27
N LYS A 358 -16.04 -5.79 12.46
CA LYS A 358 -15.53 -7.15 12.68
C LYS A 358 -16.52 -8.25 12.28
N ILE A 359 -17.82 -7.96 12.33
CA ILE A 359 -18.90 -8.96 12.16
C ILE A 359 -19.74 -8.73 10.91
N GLY A 360 -19.53 -7.64 10.19
CA GLY A 360 -20.36 -7.28 9.05
C GLY A 360 -19.65 -6.51 7.95
N LYS A 361 -20.46 -6.10 6.98
CA LYS A 361 -20.06 -5.25 5.85
C LYS A 361 -21.09 -4.15 5.64
N ILE A 362 -20.65 -3.02 5.07
CA ILE A 362 -21.50 -1.86 4.76
C ILE A 362 -21.46 -1.59 3.25
N ALA A 363 -22.60 -1.25 2.67
CA ALA A 363 -22.77 -0.82 1.28
C ALA A 363 -23.69 0.38 1.20
N PHE A 364 -23.48 1.28 0.23
CA PHE A 364 -24.38 2.40 -0.02
C PHE A 364 -25.38 2.01 -1.11
N LEU A 365 -26.67 2.18 -0.82
CA LEU A 365 -27.77 1.85 -1.75
C LEU A 365 -28.04 3.03 -2.69
N ASP A 366 -28.04 4.24 -2.14
CA ASP A 366 -28.18 5.49 -2.88
C ASP A 366 -27.38 6.64 -2.20
N GLU A 367 -27.80 7.88 -2.39
CA GLU A 367 -27.11 9.06 -1.84
C GLU A 367 -27.18 9.15 -0.31
N ASN A 368 -28.29 8.72 0.29
CA ASN A 368 -28.57 8.87 1.71
C ASN A 368 -28.78 7.54 2.43
N ASP A 369 -29.07 6.48 1.69
CA ASP A 369 -29.36 5.17 2.24
C ASP A 369 -28.18 4.22 2.12
N GLY A 370 -27.95 3.42 3.15
CA GLY A 370 -26.97 2.34 3.12
C GLY A 370 -27.48 1.07 3.79
N LEU A 371 -26.83 -0.04 3.46
CA LEU A 371 -27.10 -1.37 3.98
C LEU A 371 -25.93 -1.83 4.84
N ILE A 372 -26.21 -2.26 6.05
CA ILE A 372 -25.29 -3.00 6.90
C ILE A 372 -25.74 -4.46 6.90
N LEU A 373 -24.82 -5.34 6.54
CA LEU A 373 -25.01 -6.79 6.48
C LEU A 373 -24.17 -7.43 7.58
N LEU A 374 -24.80 -8.04 8.57
CA LEU A 374 -24.13 -8.72 9.69
C LEU A 374 -24.22 -10.23 9.52
N GLU A 375 -23.10 -10.92 9.65
CA GLU A 375 -23.04 -12.40 9.54
C GLU A 375 -23.53 -13.04 10.85
N ALA A 376 -24.62 -13.81 10.78
CA ALA A 376 -25.27 -14.38 11.95
C ALA A 376 -24.34 -15.25 12.83
N GLU A 377 -23.51 -16.09 12.22
CA GLU A 377 -22.54 -16.91 12.97
C GLU A 377 -21.51 -16.09 13.75
N LYS A 378 -21.06 -14.98 13.17
CA LYS A 378 -20.10 -14.07 13.85
C LYS A 378 -20.75 -13.33 14.99
N ILE A 379 -22.01 -12.95 14.83
CA ILE A 379 -22.79 -12.32 15.89
C ILE A 379 -22.90 -13.28 17.08
N HIS A 380 -23.36 -14.52 16.84
CA HIS A 380 -23.58 -15.52 17.89
C HIS A 380 -22.29 -15.96 18.60
N ASN A 381 -21.16 -15.96 17.88
CA ASN A 381 -19.87 -16.39 18.44
C ASN A 381 -19.12 -15.29 19.19
N SER A 382 -19.39 -14.03 18.91
CA SER A 382 -18.56 -12.91 19.39
C SER A 382 -19.08 -12.23 20.65
N ILE A 383 -20.37 -12.33 20.96
CA ILE A 383 -21.01 -11.58 22.06
C ILE A 383 -22.16 -12.45 22.63
N PRO A 384 -22.38 -12.45 23.98
CA PRO A 384 -23.63 -13.00 24.50
C PRO A 384 -24.81 -12.24 23.89
N TRP A 385 -25.50 -12.89 22.95
CA TRP A 385 -26.53 -12.26 22.16
C TRP A 385 -27.79 -11.98 22.99
N THR A 386 -28.15 -10.71 23.11
CA THR A 386 -29.46 -10.26 23.61
C THR A 386 -30.11 -9.41 22.52
N LYS A 387 -31.45 -9.25 22.55
CA LYS A 387 -32.17 -8.39 21.58
C LYS A 387 -31.61 -6.97 21.53
N ASP A 388 -31.05 -6.47 22.61
CA ASP A 388 -30.51 -5.12 22.70
C ASP A 388 -29.11 -4.97 22.09
N THR A 389 -28.44 -6.07 21.77
CA THR A 389 -27.03 -6.06 21.32
C THR A 389 -26.87 -5.31 19.97
N THR A 390 -27.73 -5.56 18.99
CA THR A 390 -27.69 -4.85 17.70
C THR A 390 -27.89 -3.35 17.88
N THR A 391 -28.84 -2.96 18.74
CA THR A 391 -29.11 -1.55 19.06
C THR A 391 -27.90 -0.87 19.69
N GLU A 392 -27.18 -1.53 20.60
CA GLU A 392 -25.95 -1.01 21.21
C GLU A 392 -24.82 -0.83 20.19
N LEU A 393 -24.63 -1.80 19.30
CA LEU A 393 -23.64 -1.73 18.22
C LEU A 393 -23.94 -0.57 17.23
N LEU A 394 -25.19 -0.34 16.89
CA LEU A 394 -25.60 0.77 16.03
C LEU A 394 -25.40 2.12 16.72
N LYS A 395 -25.68 2.23 18.02
CA LYS A 395 -25.38 3.43 18.81
C LYS A 395 -23.87 3.71 18.89
N GLU A 396 -23.05 2.66 19.00
CA GLU A 396 -21.59 2.79 18.93
C GLU A 396 -21.14 3.35 17.57
N PHE A 397 -21.64 2.80 16.47
CA PHE A 397 -21.37 3.29 15.14
C PHE A 397 -21.82 4.74 14.94
N GLN A 398 -23.03 5.09 15.35
CA GLN A 398 -23.55 6.47 15.31
C GLN A 398 -22.65 7.44 16.11
N ARG A 399 -22.09 7.00 17.24
CA ARG A 399 -21.13 7.80 18.02
C ARG A 399 -19.85 8.09 17.24
N TYR A 400 -19.28 7.11 16.53
CA TYR A 400 -18.09 7.33 15.70
C TYR A 400 -18.37 8.30 14.55
N ILE A 401 -19.53 8.22 13.93
CA ILE A 401 -19.97 9.19 12.91
C ILE A 401 -20.10 10.59 13.54
N GLY A 402 -20.73 10.70 14.70
CA GLY A 402 -20.89 11.96 15.44
C GLY A 402 -19.59 12.63 15.85
N LEU A 403 -18.48 11.88 16.02
CA LEU A 403 -17.16 12.45 16.29
C LEU A 403 -16.61 13.24 15.10
N LYS A 404 -17.00 12.87 13.87
CA LYS A 404 -16.55 13.54 12.64
C LYS A 404 -17.58 14.55 12.11
N PHE A 405 -18.86 14.30 12.33
CA PHE A 405 -19.96 15.15 11.90
C PHE A 405 -20.91 15.38 13.09
N ALA A 406 -20.71 16.49 13.83
CA ALA A 406 -21.38 16.77 15.09
C ALA A 406 -22.93 16.76 15.00
N ASP A 407 -23.49 17.12 13.84
CA ASP A 407 -24.93 17.26 13.64
C ASP A 407 -25.53 16.14 12.77
N MET A 408 -24.75 15.13 12.37
CA MET A 408 -25.26 14.06 11.49
C MET A 408 -26.14 13.10 12.28
N ARG A 409 -27.41 13.00 11.87
CA ARG A 409 -28.39 12.07 12.41
C ARG A 409 -28.60 10.91 11.46
N LEU A 410 -28.44 9.70 11.98
CA LEU A 410 -28.73 8.45 11.27
C LEU A 410 -29.95 7.77 11.88
N GLU A 411 -30.81 7.27 11.02
CA GLU A 411 -31.95 6.45 11.36
C GLU A 411 -31.74 5.02 10.85
N PHE A 412 -32.14 4.01 11.62
CA PHE A 412 -31.90 2.61 11.30
C PHE A 412 -33.18 1.79 11.29
N GLY A 413 -33.38 1.03 10.22
CA GLY A 413 -34.43 0.02 10.10
C GLY A 413 -33.82 -1.37 10.12
N ILE A 414 -34.27 -2.22 11.01
CA ILE A 414 -33.74 -3.56 11.26
C ILE A 414 -34.77 -4.62 10.85
N CYS A 415 -34.31 -5.63 10.07
CA CYS A 415 -35.01 -6.89 9.90
C CYS A 415 -34.38 -7.91 10.87
N GLN A 416 -35.13 -8.38 11.86
CA GLN A 416 -34.62 -9.33 12.85
C GLN A 416 -34.47 -10.75 12.30
N GLU A 417 -35.20 -11.09 11.22
CA GLU A 417 -35.07 -12.38 10.57
C GLU A 417 -33.69 -12.53 9.94
N GLU A 418 -32.97 -13.59 10.33
CA GLU A 418 -31.72 -13.97 9.71
C GLU A 418 -32.01 -14.74 8.42
N LYS A 419 -31.64 -14.15 7.29
CA LYS A 419 -31.95 -14.68 5.95
C LYS A 419 -30.70 -14.76 5.08
N THR A 420 -30.76 -15.64 4.08
CA THR A 420 -29.67 -15.76 3.11
C THR A 420 -29.63 -14.58 2.14
N LEU A 421 -28.53 -14.42 1.41
CA LEU A 421 -28.40 -13.36 0.41
C LEU A 421 -29.40 -13.46 -0.76
N LEU A 422 -30.01 -14.61 -0.96
CA LEU A 422 -31.06 -14.80 -1.97
C LEU A 422 -32.34 -14.02 -1.62
N GLU A 423 -32.54 -13.72 -0.34
CA GLU A 423 -33.70 -13.00 0.20
C GLU A 423 -33.39 -11.51 0.50
N VAL A 424 -32.20 -11.02 0.11
CA VAL A 424 -31.75 -9.63 0.38
C VAL A 424 -32.78 -8.58 -0.04
N ARG A 425 -33.40 -8.77 -1.19
CA ARG A 425 -34.41 -7.82 -1.73
C ARG A 425 -35.63 -7.69 -0.79
N GLU A 426 -36.10 -8.81 -0.25
CA GLU A 426 -37.21 -8.82 0.68
C GLU A 426 -36.83 -8.16 2.01
N CYS A 427 -35.68 -8.53 2.56
CA CYS A 427 -35.18 -8.00 3.82
C CYS A 427 -34.93 -6.48 3.75
N VAL A 428 -34.30 -5.99 2.67
CA VAL A 428 -34.10 -4.55 2.45
C VAL A 428 -35.43 -3.80 2.35
N LYS A 429 -36.43 -4.34 1.65
CA LYS A 429 -37.79 -3.74 1.62
C LYS A 429 -38.42 -3.68 3.01
N LYS A 430 -38.29 -4.71 3.84
CA LYS A 430 -38.75 -4.71 5.23
C LYS A 430 -38.07 -3.60 6.04
N CYS A 431 -36.73 -3.48 5.93
CA CYS A 431 -35.99 -2.42 6.60
C CYS A 431 -36.42 -1.02 6.13
N GLN A 432 -36.57 -0.80 4.83
CA GLN A 432 -37.01 0.48 4.28
C GLN A 432 -38.44 0.82 4.71
N LYS A 433 -39.31 -0.19 4.80
CA LYS A 433 -40.72 0.00 5.27
C LYS A 433 -40.70 0.46 6.74
N VAL A 434 -39.91 -0.16 7.60
CA VAL A 434 -39.86 0.25 9.01
C VAL A 434 -39.19 1.61 9.21
N LEU A 435 -38.19 1.98 8.39
CA LEU A 435 -37.66 3.34 8.38
C LEU A 435 -38.74 4.39 8.09
N LYS A 436 -39.50 4.22 7.00
CA LYS A 436 -40.56 5.14 6.59
C LYS A 436 -41.71 5.25 7.59
N MET A 437 -42.17 4.11 8.12
CA MET A 437 -43.31 4.10 9.06
C MET A 437 -42.86 4.38 10.49
N GLY A 438 -41.68 3.90 10.90
CA GLY A 438 -41.12 4.07 12.25
C GLY A 438 -40.90 5.54 12.60
N SER A 439 -40.32 6.33 11.67
CA SER A 439 -40.12 7.77 11.87
C SER A 439 -41.44 8.55 12.03
N ILE A 440 -42.52 8.05 11.49
CA ILE A 440 -43.84 8.66 11.62
C ILE A 440 -44.54 8.21 12.92
N ILE A 441 -44.48 6.90 13.23
CA ILE A 441 -45.21 6.31 14.36
C ILE A 441 -44.47 6.57 15.69
N PHE A 442 -43.14 6.43 15.70
CA PHE A 442 -42.27 6.55 16.86
C PHE A 442 -41.18 7.59 16.64
N PRO A 443 -41.50 8.87 16.50
CA PRO A 443 -40.57 9.94 16.12
C PRO A 443 -39.45 10.21 17.17
N GLU A 444 -39.64 9.69 18.37
CA GLU A 444 -38.66 9.82 19.47
C GLU A 444 -37.50 8.82 19.41
N LYS A 445 -37.58 7.85 18.47
CA LYS A 445 -36.57 6.84 18.28
C LYS A 445 -35.76 7.08 17.00
N ASP A 446 -34.56 6.56 16.94
CA ASP A 446 -33.70 6.53 15.75
C ASP A 446 -33.46 5.10 15.23
N ILE A 447 -33.91 4.08 15.97
CA ILE A 447 -33.73 2.67 15.63
C ILE A 447 -35.07 1.96 15.75
N TRP A 448 -35.51 1.33 14.66
CA TRP A 448 -36.77 0.60 14.57
C TRP A 448 -36.57 -0.80 14.04
N GLU A 449 -37.25 -1.74 14.64
CA GLU A 449 -37.33 -3.12 14.23
C GLU A 449 -38.61 -3.37 13.45
N TYR A 450 -38.55 -4.22 12.40
CA TYR A 450 -39.69 -4.47 11.55
C TYR A 450 -40.91 -5.01 12.33
N GLU A 451 -40.66 -5.84 13.34
CA GLU A 451 -41.65 -6.45 14.22
C GLU A 451 -42.41 -5.41 15.07
N MET A 452 -41.82 -4.24 15.31
CA MET A 452 -42.49 -3.14 16.07
C MET A 452 -43.72 -2.58 15.34
N LEU A 453 -43.79 -2.76 14.01
CA LEU A 453 -44.92 -2.31 13.22
C LEU A 453 -46.18 -3.18 13.44
N GLY A 454 -46.03 -4.41 13.96
CA GLY A 454 -47.14 -5.33 14.19
C GLY A 454 -48.01 -5.56 12.96
N PRO A 455 -49.36 -5.38 13.07
CA PRO A 455 -50.27 -5.55 11.94
C PRO A 455 -50.04 -4.63 10.76
N LEU A 456 -49.36 -3.49 10.95
CA LEU A 456 -49.01 -2.55 9.87
C LEU A 456 -48.00 -3.14 8.90
N THR A 457 -47.34 -4.23 9.24
CA THR A 457 -46.45 -4.98 8.33
C THR A 457 -47.19 -5.52 7.10
N TRP A 458 -48.50 -5.79 7.23
CA TRP A 458 -49.32 -6.39 6.18
C TRP A 458 -50.06 -5.37 5.31
N ILE A 459 -50.02 -4.08 5.71
CA ILE A 459 -50.82 -3.02 5.06
C ILE A 459 -49.83 -2.07 4.36
N GLU A 460 -50.10 -1.71 3.12
CA GLU A 460 -49.43 -0.61 2.42
C GLU A 460 -50.26 0.64 2.59
N ILE A 461 -49.85 1.55 3.46
CA ILE A 461 -50.50 2.84 3.68
C ILE A 461 -49.62 3.91 3.06
N PRO A 462 -50.13 4.76 2.16
CA PRO A 462 -49.41 5.93 1.68
C PRO A 462 -49.00 6.84 2.85
N GLU A 463 -47.79 7.35 2.81
CA GLU A 463 -47.19 8.14 3.90
C GLU A 463 -48.07 9.34 4.33
N ASN A 464 -48.64 10.04 3.35
CA ASN A 464 -49.51 11.17 3.60
C ASN A 464 -50.82 10.77 4.33
N GLU A 465 -51.38 9.63 3.99
CA GLU A 465 -52.58 9.11 4.66
C GLU A 465 -52.26 8.68 6.08
N LEU A 466 -51.11 8.04 6.29
CA LEU A 466 -50.67 7.65 7.63
C LEU A 466 -50.42 8.88 8.53
N LYS A 467 -49.77 9.91 8.01
CA LYS A 467 -49.56 11.18 8.73
C LYS A 467 -50.90 11.85 9.09
N GLU A 468 -51.85 11.84 8.19
CA GLU A 468 -53.19 12.43 8.44
C GLU A 468 -53.99 11.63 9.47
N MET A 469 -53.96 10.30 9.39
CA MET A 469 -54.57 9.42 10.40
C MET A 469 -54.01 9.68 11.79
N LEU A 470 -52.66 9.68 11.91
CA LEU A 470 -51.99 9.90 13.19
C LEU A 470 -52.18 11.31 13.73
N ARG A 471 -52.30 12.34 12.89
CA ARG A 471 -52.60 13.71 13.32
C ARG A 471 -53.86 13.77 14.14
N LYS A 472 -54.95 13.17 13.68
CA LYS A 472 -56.23 13.15 14.41
C LYS A 472 -56.12 12.49 15.77
N TYR A 473 -55.33 11.40 15.87
CA TYR A 473 -55.10 10.72 17.15
C TYR A 473 -54.16 11.49 18.06
N ARG A 474 -53.15 12.18 17.54
CA ARG A 474 -52.25 13.05 18.33
C ARG A 474 -53.01 14.24 18.92
N GLU A 475 -53.83 14.93 18.10
CA GLU A 475 -54.68 16.01 18.58
C GLU A 475 -55.63 15.53 19.71
N MET A 476 -56.15 14.31 19.60
CA MET A 476 -57.00 13.69 20.61
C MET A 476 -56.23 13.30 21.88
N MET A 477 -54.91 12.94 21.74
CA MET A 477 -54.05 12.59 22.88
C MET A 477 -53.53 13.81 23.63
N GLU A 478 -53.44 14.97 23.02
CA GLU A 478 -53.02 16.24 23.62
C GLU A 478 -54.13 16.89 24.49
N GLU A 479 -55.38 16.46 24.33
CA GLU A 479 -56.46 16.92 25.19
C GLU A 479 -56.38 16.31 26.61
N GLU A 480 -56.16 17.11 27.63
CA GLU A 480 -56.03 16.69 29.03
C GLU A 480 -57.12 15.73 29.51
N LYS A 481 -58.35 15.88 28.98
CA LYS A 481 -59.50 15.03 29.30
C LYS A 481 -59.33 13.56 28.85
N ASN A 482 -58.50 13.29 27.91
CA ASN A 482 -58.35 11.94 27.29
C ASN A 482 -57.16 11.16 27.88
N ILE A 483 -56.28 11.77 28.67
CA ILE A 483 -55.09 11.14 29.22
C ILE A 483 -55.43 9.95 30.14
N GLU A 484 -56.45 10.06 30.97
CA GLU A 484 -56.89 8.95 31.83
C GLU A 484 -57.54 7.81 31.03
N LEU A 485 -58.34 8.14 30.03
CA LEU A 485 -58.95 7.16 29.12
C LEU A 485 -57.87 6.40 28.31
N LEU A 486 -56.84 7.09 27.84
CA LEU A 486 -55.71 6.50 27.12
C LEU A 486 -54.85 5.60 28.02
N LYS A 487 -54.62 6.01 29.26
CA LYS A 487 -53.94 5.12 30.26
C LYS A 487 -54.76 3.85 30.51
N THR A 488 -56.05 3.98 30.63
CA THR A 488 -56.97 2.85 30.87
C THR A 488 -56.99 1.93 29.63
N LEU A 489 -57.06 2.51 28.43
CA LEU A 489 -56.98 1.76 27.17
C LEU A 489 -55.65 1.02 27.01
N LYS A 490 -54.56 1.66 27.35
CA LYS A 490 -53.21 1.05 27.35
C LYS A 490 -53.16 -0.15 28.29
N ILE A 491 -53.56 0.03 29.52
CA ILE A 491 -53.59 -1.06 30.53
C ILE A 491 -54.50 -2.21 30.07
N TYR A 492 -55.66 -1.88 29.46
CA TYR A 492 -56.58 -2.87 28.92
C TYR A 492 -55.95 -3.66 27.77
N LEU A 493 -55.26 -3.03 26.83
CA LEU A 493 -54.60 -3.68 25.72
C LEU A 493 -53.39 -4.51 26.16
N GLU A 494 -52.62 -4.04 27.18
CA GLU A 494 -51.48 -4.77 27.74
C GLU A 494 -51.91 -6.03 28.54
N ASN A 495 -53.11 -6.07 29.08
CA ASN A 495 -53.62 -7.21 29.88
C ASN A 495 -54.53 -8.18 29.12
N ASN A 496 -55.01 -7.84 27.94
CA ASN A 496 -55.92 -8.67 27.15
C ASN A 496 -55.41 -9.13 25.78
N MET A 497 -54.14 -8.89 25.50
CA MET A 497 -53.36 -9.56 24.47
C MET A 497 -52.37 -10.50 25.12
#